data_56fa44e9a69ef1cddbc8e83eec35ca79
#
_entry.id   56fa44e9a69ef1cddbc8e83eec35ca79
#
_cell.length_a   1.000
_cell.length_b   1.000
_cell.length_c   1.000
_cell.angle_alpha   90.00
_cell.angle_beta   90.00
_cell.angle_gamma   90.00
#
_symmetry.space_group_name_H-M   'P 1'
#
loop_
_entity.id
_entity.type
_entity.pdbx_description
1 polymer ?
#
loop_
_entity_poly.entity_id
_entity_poly.type
_entity_poly.pdbx_seq_one_letter_code
_entity_poly.pdbx_strand_id
1 'polypeptide(L)'
;MQTTIIPHTQKPLVSRTYPSQSELNLAIQNASDAQKVWHKVPLQDRIDISRKFVDQFKHFSTDISLELSLQIGRPVSQCLGEINTMLHRAEYMISVASEALADVSLKDTDKPGFKRYIKRTPLGVVFAIVPWNFPYLVTVNSVLPAIIAGNAVLLKPSPQTPLAAERFALALTHAGVPDNVIQVVHLSPSLTSFAVQHPLVDFISFTGSVSGGHSIVKLVADGPGFTGVGLELGGKDPAYVRGDAILGYTIAELVDGRCKIWAFFNSGQSCCAVERIYVHESLYDEFVQKFVDVVKTYKLGDPTKSETNLGPVVSVASAERIRKQVADAISAGAKPLIPEDLFSIAIPYTAYVAPQVLINVNHSMDVMKDETFGPVVGIQRVSSDEEAIKLMNDSPYGLTASIWTNAEENPESEKAFLRIVDQLETGTVFLNRCDYLDPALAWTGVKDSGRGVSLSKFGYDQLTRAKSVYMKIRTSTT
;
A
#
# COMPACT_ATOMS: atom_id res chain seq x y z
N MET A 1 22.70 -11.88 -7.77
CA MET A 1 22.82 -10.42 -8.01
C MET A 1 21.52 -9.92 -8.63
N GLN A 2 21.06 -8.76 -8.24
CA GLN A 2 19.94 -8.03 -8.86
C GLN A 2 20.43 -6.68 -9.38
N THR A 3 19.83 -6.21 -10.47
CA THR A 3 20.14 -4.90 -11.06
C THR A 3 18.85 -4.14 -11.28
N THR A 4 18.75 -2.94 -10.72
CA THR A 4 17.64 -2.01 -10.96
C THR A 4 17.85 -1.35 -12.32
N ILE A 5 16.81 -1.37 -13.15
CA ILE A 5 16.81 -0.74 -14.48
C ILE A 5 15.96 0.53 -14.40
N ILE A 6 16.47 1.64 -14.91
CA ILE A 6 15.75 2.90 -15.01
C ILE A 6 14.63 2.75 -16.06
N PRO A 7 13.34 2.87 -15.71
CA PRO A 7 12.23 2.69 -16.65
C PRO A 7 12.29 3.61 -17.88
N HIS A 8 12.70 4.87 -17.68
CA HIS A 8 12.80 5.87 -18.74
C HIS A 8 13.89 5.54 -19.78
N THR A 9 15.09 5.18 -19.31
CA THR A 9 16.27 5.05 -20.18
C THR A 9 16.66 3.61 -20.51
N GLN A 10 16.07 2.64 -19.81
CA GLN A 10 16.43 1.21 -19.86
C GLN A 10 17.89 0.94 -19.49
N LYS A 11 18.56 1.88 -18.80
CA LYS A 11 19.95 1.72 -18.34
C LYS A 11 19.99 1.18 -16.91
N PRO A 12 21.04 0.44 -16.55
CA PRO A 12 21.29 0.05 -15.17
C PRO A 12 21.46 1.30 -14.26
N LEU A 13 20.84 1.28 -13.08
CA LEU A 13 21.00 2.30 -12.05
C LEU A 13 21.94 1.81 -10.95
N VAL A 14 21.60 0.67 -10.35
CA VAL A 14 22.33 0.11 -9.21
C VAL A 14 22.19 -1.41 -9.17
N SER A 15 23.24 -2.09 -8.73
CA SER A 15 23.24 -3.55 -8.54
C SER A 15 23.49 -3.91 -7.08
N ARG A 16 22.89 -5.02 -6.63
CA ARG A 16 23.09 -5.59 -5.28
C ARG A 16 23.36 -7.09 -5.39
N THR A 17 24.39 -7.54 -4.69
CA THR A 17 24.71 -8.97 -4.59
C THR A 17 23.78 -9.63 -3.58
N TYR A 18 23.34 -10.83 -3.89
CA TYR A 18 22.60 -11.64 -2.90
C TYR A 18 23.59 -12.27 -1.91
N PRO A 19 23.22 -12.37 -0.63
CA PRO A 19 23.99 -13.14 0.33
C PRO A 19 23.96 -14.63 -0.02
N SER A 20 24.88 -15.39 0.52
CA SER A 20 24.77 -16.84 0.63
C SER A 20 23.66 -17.20 1.63
N GLN A 21 23.21 -18.46 1.59
CA GLN A 21 22.23 -18.94 2.57
C GLN A 21 22.79 -18.90 4.00
N SER A 22 24.08 -19.13 4.19
CA SER A 22 24.74 -19.06 5.50
C SER A 22 24.80 -17.63 6.04
N GLU A 23 25.10 -16.64 5.20
CA GLU A 23 25.08 -15.21 5.58
C GLU A 23 23.66 -14.76 5.93
N LEU A 24 22.64 -15.20 5.18
CA LEU A 24 21.25 -14.91 5.50
C LEU A 24 20.82 -15.55 6.83
N ASN A 25 21.21 -16.81 7.06
CA ASN A 25 20.96 -17.49 8.32
C ASN A 25 21.58 -16.73 9.52
N LEU A 26 22.81 -16.26 9.36
CA LEU A 26 23.48 -15.45 10.37
C LEU A 26 22.76 -14.09 10.59
N ALA A 27 22.29 -13.44 9.53
CA ALA A 27 21.52 -12.19 9.64
C ALA A 27 20.22 -12.40 10.42
N ILE A 28 19.49 -13.50 10.17
CA ILE A 28 18.27 -13.86 10.90
C ILE A 28 18.59 -14.16 12.38
N GLN A 29 19.66 -14.88 12.66
CA GLN A 29 20.10 -15.17 14.04
C GLN A 29 20.45 -13.86 14.76
N ASN A 30 21.22 -12.98 14.15
CA ASN A 30 21.57 -11.69 14.71
C ASN A 30 20.34 -10.80 15.00
N ALA A 31 19.32 -10.82 14.11
CA ALA A 31 18.07 -10.13 14.36
C ALA A 31 17.33 -10.69 15.59
N SER A 32 17.28 -12.03 15.70
CA SER A 32 16.65 -12.70 16.86
C SER A 32 17.37 -12.33 18.18
N ASP A 33 18.70 -12.29 18.17
CA ASP A 33 19.46 -11.96 19.36
C ASP A 33 19.36 -10.47 19.71
N ALA A 34 19.39 -9.57 18.72
CA ALA A 34 19.16 -8.15 18.91
C ALA A 34 17.76 -7.86 19.47
N GLN A 35 16.74 -8.59 19.00
CA GLN A 35 15.37 -8.46 19.50
C GLN A 35 15.25 -8.79 21.00
N LYS A 36 15.96 -9.79 21.50
CA LYS A 36 15.96 -10.16 22.92
C LYS A 36 16.52 -9.06 23.82
N VAL A 37 17.31 -8.15 23.28
CA VAL A 37 17.82 -6.96 23.96
C VAL A 37 16.87 -5.78 23.75
N TRP A 38 16.47 -5.53 22.50
CA TRP A 38 15.63 -4.41 22.10
C TRP A 38 14.28 -4.37 22.79
N HIS A 39 13.61 -5.51 22.95
CA HIS A 39 12.31 -5.55 23.63
C HIS A 39 12.34 -5.16 25.10
N LYS A 40 13.54 -5.14 25.71
CA LYS A 40 13.74 -4.70 27.12
C LYS A 40 13.94 -3.20 27.25
N VAL A 41 14.24 -2.52 26.15
CA VAL A 41 14.32 -1.05 26.11
C VAL A 41 12.92 -0.49 26.42
N PRO A 42 12.80 0.48 27.33
CA PRO A 42 11.52 1.08 27.69
C PRO A 42 10.77 1.58 26.45
N LEU A 43 9.43 1.45 26.44
CA LEU A 43 8.61 1.89 25.30
C LEU A 43 8.84 3.37 24.98
N GLN A 44 8.97 4.21 26.00
CA GLN A 44 9.22 5.65 25.81
C GLN A 44 10.51 5.91 25.05
N ASP A 45 11.59 5.19 25.37
CA ASP A 45 12.87 5.36 24.68
C ASP A 45 12.77 4.94 23.20
N ARG A 46 12.04 3.84 22.90
CA ARG A 46 11.77 3.41 21.53
C ARG A 46 10.93 4.44 20.75
N ILE A 47 9.97 5.08 21.42
CA ILE A 47 9.18 6.20 20.87
C ILE A 47 10.09 7.40 20.58
N ASP A 48 10.99 7.77 21.50
CA ASP A 48 11.86 8.93 21.33
C ASP A 48 12.89 8.70 20.21
N ILE A 49 13.42 7.48 20.07
CA ILE A 49 14.25 7.08 18.94
C ILE A 49 13.45 7.21 17.63
N SER A 50 12.18 6.78 17.63
CA SER A 50 11.31 6.88 16.44
C SER A 50 10.98 8.33 16.06
N ARG A 51 10.89 9.25 17.01
CA ARG A 51 10.80 10.70 16.73
C ARG A 51 12.07 11.22 16.06
N LYS A 52 13.24 10.82 16.57
CA LYS A 52 14.52 11.18 15.93
C LYS A 52 14.62 10.63 14.50
N PHE A 53 14.06 9.45 14.23
CA PHE A 53 13.99 8.92 12.85
C PHE A 53 13.25 9.87 11.92
N VAL A 54 12.10 10.43 12.33
CA VAL A 54 11.35 11.40 11.55
C VAL A 54 12.22 12.62 11.18
N ASP A 55 12.98 13.14 12.15
CA ASP A 55 13.85 14.28 11.92
C ASP A 55 15.05 13.92 11.03
N GLN A 56 15.68 12.76 11.24
CA GLN A 56 16.77 12.28 10.38
C GLN A 56 16.31 12.07 8.92
N PHE A 57 15.09 11.53 8.73
CA PHE A 57 14.60 11.24 7.40
C PHE A 57 14.33 12.51 6.56
N LYS A 58 13.95 13.62 7.21
CA LYS A 58 13.74 14.91 6.52
C LYS A 58 15.00 15.39 5.78
N HIS A 59 16.19 15.04 6.26
CA HIS A 59 17.45 15.44 5.62
C HIS A 59 17.71 14.76 4.27
N PHE A 60 17.04 13.63 3.98
CA PHE A 60 17.22 12.89 2.72
C PHE A 60 16.22 13.28 1.61
N SER A 61 15.26 14.18 1.88
CA SER A 61 14.09 14.40 1.01
C SER A 61 14.44 14.77 -0.44
N THR A 62 15.47 15.57 -0.65
CA THR A 62 15.87 16.01 -2.01
C THR A 62 16.45 14.84 -2.81
N ASP A 63 17.38 14.08 -2.23
CA ASP A 63 18.03 12.95 -2.89
C ASP A 63 17.03 11.84 -3.21
N ILE A 64 16.15 11.54 -2.25
CA ILE A 64 15.10 10.52 -2.37
C ILE A 64 14.16 10.80 -3.53
N SER A 65 13.77 12.06 -3.77
CA SER A 65 12.84 12.39 -4.86
C SER A 65 13.39 12.00 -6.23
N LEU A 66 14.68 12.27 -6.47
CA LEU A 66 15.33 11.86 -7.72
C LEU A 66 15.55 10.34 -7.77
N GLU A 67 15.97 9.73 -6.66
CA GLU A 67 16.16 8.28 -6.57
C GLU A 67 14.86 7.52 -6.86
N LEU A 68 13.71 7.98 -6.33
CA LEU A 68 12.39 7.40 -6.65
C LEU A 68 12.05 7.52 -8.12
N SER A 69 12.21 8.72 -8.69
CA SER A 69 11.95 8.95 -10.11
C SER A 69 12.78 8.03 -11.00
N LEU A 70 14.07 7.86 -10.71
CA LEU A 70 14.95 6.99 -11.47
C LEU A 70 14.61 5.50 -11.29
N GLN A 71 14.24 5.07 -10.07
CA GLN A 71 13.95 3.66 -9.80
C GLN A 71 12.62 3.20 -10.41
N ILE A 72 11.55 4.02 -10.35
CA ILE A 72 10.20 3.58 -10.70
C ILE A 72 9.55 4.35 -11.85
N GLY A 73 10.18 5.39 -12.36
CA GLY A 73 9.62 6.21 -13.44
C GLY A 73 8.57 7.24 -13.00
N ARG A 74 8.35 7.41 -11.69
CA ARG A 74 7.41 8.40 -11.18
C ARG A 74 7.90 9.82 -11.50
N PRO A 75 7.04 10.73 -11.98
CA PRO A 75 7.41 12.14 -12.13
C PRO A 75 7.99 12.73 -10.84
N VAL A 76 9.14 13.38 -10.94
CA VAL A 76 9.85 13.95 -9.77
C VAL A 76 8.98 14.92 -8.97
N SER A 77 8.05 15.61 -9.65
CA SER A 77 7.05 16.51 -9.04
C SER A 77 6.10 15.79 -8.06
N GLN A 78 5.93 14.47 -8.21
CA GLN A 78 5.08 13.65 -7.37
C GLN A 78 5.85 12.96 -6.21
N CYS A 79 7.18 12.88 -6.29
CA CYS A 79 7.98 12.09 -5.35
C CYS A 79 8.02 12.67 -3.93
N LEU A 80 8.11 13.99 -3.80
CA LEU A 80 8.12 14.65 -2.49
C LEU A 80 6.81 14.42 -1.71
N GLY A 81 5.69 14.24 -2.41
CA GLY A 81 4.40 13.89 -1.82
C GLY A 81 4.44 12.57 -1.04
N GLU A 82 5.12 11.54 -1.57
CA GLU A 82 5.28 10.28 -0.85
C GLU A 82 6.08 10.45 0.44
N ILE A 83 7.16 11.23 0.42
CA ILE A 83 8.02 11.47 1.59
C ILE A 83 7.23 12.18 2.69
N ASN A 84 6.51 13.25 2.34
CA ASN A 84 5.70 14.02 3.30
C ASN A 84 4.59 13.15 3.92
N THR A 85 3.94 12.31 3.10
CA THR A 85 2.89 11.40 3.58
C THR A 85 3.49 10.30 4.46
N MET A 86 4.67 9.78 4.14
CA MET A 86 5.39 8.82 4.97
C MET A 86 5.72 9.40 6.34
N LEU A 87 6.24 10.63 6.39
CA LEU A 87 6.53 11.31 7.66
C LEU A 87 5.26 11.51 8.49
N HIS A 88 4.16 11.94 7.88
CA HIS A 88 2.86 12.08 8.55
C HIS A 88 2.36 10.74 9.14
N ARG A 89 2.48 9.63 8.38
CA ARG A 89 2.16 8.29 8.89
C ARG A 89 3.05 7.89 10.06
N ALA A 90 4.37 8.15 9.95
CA ALA A 90 5.31 7.90 11.03
C ALA A 90 4.93 8.65 12.31
N GLU A 91 4.67 9.96 12.21
CA GLU A 91 4.27 10.81 13.33
C GLU A 91 3.00 10.30 13.99
N TYR A 92 1.98 9.92 13.19
CA TYR A 92 0.74 9.37 13.72
C TYR A 92 0.98 8.05 14.46
N MET A 93 1.66 7.08 13.84
CA MET A 93 1.93 5.78 14.46
C MET A 93 2.75 5.93 15.75
N ILE A 94 3.69 6.86 15.80
CA ILE A 94 4.43 7.22 17.03
C ILE A 94 3.48 7.77 18.09
N SER A 95 2.56 8.64 17.73
CA SER A 95 1.64 9.30 18.68
C SER A 95 0.68 8.33 19.38
N VAL A 96 0.22 7.30 18.66
CA VAL A 96 -0.72 6.32 19.21
C VAL A 96 -0.04 5.12 19.91
N ALA A 97 1.29 5.02 19.81
CA ALA A 97 2.04 3.86 20.29
C ALA A 97 1.86 3.58 21.79
N SER A 98 1.85 4.62 22.62
CA SER A 98 1.69 4.46 24.08
C SER A 98 0.34 3.88 24.44
N GLU A 99 -0.73 4.29 23.76
CA GLU A 99 -2.07 3.74 23.94
C GLU A 99 -2.18 2.33 23.39
N ALA A 100 -1.74 2.13 22.15
CA ALA A 100 -1.87 0.86 21.44
C ALA A 100 -1.07 -0.28 22.08
N LEU A 101 0.06 0.03 22.72
CA LEU A 101 0.94 -0.95 23.37
C LEU A 101 0.77 -1.02 24.89
N ALA A 102 -0.18 -0.27 25.45
CA ALA A 102 -0.50 -0.34 26.88
C ALA A 102 -1.00 -1.72 27.30
N ASP A 103 -0.73 -2.07 28.54
CA ASP A 103 -1.36 -3.23 29.17
C ASP A 103 -2.89 -3.04 29.23
N VAL A 104 -3.64 -4.05 28.81
CA VAL A 104 -5.10 -4.04 28.86
C VAL A 104 -5.56 -4.37 30.28
N SER A 105 -6.09 -3.37 31.00
CA SER A 105 -6.68 -3.58 32.31
C SER A 105 -8.07 -4.21 32.20
N LEU A 106 -8.38 -5.13 33.08
CA LEU A 106 -9.70 -5.77 33.19
C LEU A 106 -10.57 -4.95 34.15
N LYS A 107 -11.25 -3.93 33.65
CA LYS A 107 -12.21 -3.15 34.45
C LYS A 107 -13.44 -4.00 34.79
N ASP A 108 -14.05 -3.72 35.93
CA ASP A 108 -15.31 -4.32 36.42
C ASP A 108 -15.29 -5.85 36.60
N THR A 109 -14.12 -6.46 36.56
CA THR A 109 -13.93 -7.89 36.77
C THR A 109 -12.91 -8.19 37.87
N ASP A 110 -12.72 -7.25 38.79
CA ASP A 110 -11.74 -7.39 39.87
C ASP A 110 -12.10 -8.55 40.78
N LYS A 111 -11.12 -9.45 40.98
CA LYS A 111 -11.23 -10.58 41.88
C LYS A 111 -10.41 -10.27 43.13
N PRO A 112 -11.04 -10.14 44.32
CA PRO A 112 -10.31 -9.84 45.52
C PRO A 112 -9.12 -10.78 45.77
N GLY A 113 -7.96 -10.25 46.07
CA GLY A 113 -6.73 -11.01 46.27
C GLY A 113 -5.99 -11.40 44.99
N PHE A 114 -6.44 -10.93 43.84
CA PHE A 114 -5.77 -11.18 42.56
C PHE A 114 -5.45 -9.88 41.84
N LYS A 115 -4.37 -9.88 41.01
CA LYS A 115 -4.07 -8.86 40.02
C LYS A 115 -4.01 -9.52 38.65
N ARG A 116 -4.76 -8.97 37.68
CA ARG A 116 -4.93 -9.54 36.35
C ARG A 116 -4.84 -8.45 35.29
N TYR A 117 -4.13 -8.72 34.19
CA TYR A 117 -4.06 -7.84 33.04
C TYR A 117 -3.55 -8.63 31.83
N ILE A 118 -3.67 -8.03 30.65
CA ILE A 118 -3.13 -8.61 29.41
C ILE A 118 -2.01 -7.69 28.94
N LYS A 119 -0.81 -8.25 28.80
CA LYS A 119 0.34 -7.55 28.19
C LYS A 119 0.29 -7.68 26.68
N ARG A 120 0.70 -6.63 26.00
CA ARG A 120 1.08 -6.70 24.59
C ARG A 120 2.58 -6.96 24.50
N THR A 121 2.97 -8.12 24.00
CA THR A 121 4.39 -8.51 23.88
C THR A 121 4.78 -8.57 22.42
N PRO A 122 6.00 -8.14 22.03
CA PRO A 122 6.47 -8.26 20.65
C PRO A 122 6.46 -9.71 20.19
N LEU A 123 6.36 -9.92 18.89
CA LEU A 123 6.37 -11.25 18.27
C LEU A 123 7.76 -11.86 18.28
N GLY A 124 8.77 -11.08 17.88
CA GLY A 124 10.15 -11.52 17.69
C GLY A 124 10.78 -10.89 16.47
N VAL A 125 11.08 -11.68 15.45
CA VAL A 125 11.61 -11.20 14.16
C VAL A 125 10.48 -11.07 13.14
N VAL A 126 10.31 -9.88 12.60
CA VAL A 126 9.38 -9.55 11.52
C VAL A 126 10.13 -9.51 10.19
N PHE A 127 9.71 -10.29 9.21
CA PHE A 127 10.23 -10.23 7.86
C PHE A 127 9.29 -9.38 6.99
N ALA A 128 9.68 -8.14 6.71
CA ALA A 128 8.92 -7.19 5.91
C ALA A 128 9.37 -7.26 4.44
N ILE A 129 8.47 -7.64 3.55
CA ILE A 129 8.67 -7.71 2.10
C ILE A 129 7.85 -6.60 1.48
N VAL A 130 8.52 -5.59 0.94
CA VAL A 130 7.89 -4.36 0.48
C VAL A 130 7.95 -4.18 -1.04
N PRO A 131 6.91 -3.59 -1.66
CA PRO A 131 6.82 -3.40 -3.10
C PRO A 131 7.63 -2.18 -3.56
N TRP A 132 7.58 -1.94 -4.87
CA TRP A 132 8.28 -0.85 -5.52
C TRP A 132 7.44 0.41 -5.73
N ASN A 133 6.12 0.30 -5.80
CA ASN A 133 5.24 1.40 -6.25
C ASN A 133 5.14 2.58 -5.27
N PHE A 134 5.10 2.32 -3.96
CA PHE A 134 5.16 3.31 -2.88
C PHE A 134 6.09 2.79 -1.76
N PRO A 135 7.40 2.68 -2.04
CA PRO A 135 8.30 1.94 -1.17
C PRO A 135 8.41 2.53 0.24
N TYR A 136 8.36 3.85 0.40
CA TYR A 136 8.42 4.48 1.72
C TYR A 136 7.10 4.38 2.49
N LEU A 137 5.96 4.58 1.79
CA LEU A 137 4.63 4.52 2.42
C LEU A 137 4.31 3.13 2.93
N VAL A 138 4.69 2.09 2.19
CA VAL A 138 4.46 0.70 2.62
C VAL A 138 5.45 0.30 3.71
N THR A 139 6.71 0.70 3.59
CA THR A 139 7.72 0.40 4.61
C THR A 139 7.35 0.99 5.97
N VAL A 140 6.90 2.24 6.04
CA VAL A 140 6.54 2.88 7.31
C VAL A 140 5.35 2.21 7.98
N ASN A 141 4.38 1.68 7.21
CA ASN A 141 3.18 1.03 7.75
C ASN A 141 3.50 -0.20 8.60
N SER A 142 4.55 -0.95 8.26
CA SER A 142 4.90 -2.20 8.94
C SER A 142 6.17 -2.10 9.77
N VAL A 143 7.24 -1.48 9.24
CA VAL A 143 8.58 -1.50 9.87
C VAL A 143 8.63 -0.63 11.11
N LEU A 144 8.15 0.61 11.03
CA LEU A 144 8.23 1.53 12.17
C LEU A 144 7.40 1.04 13.37
N PRO A 145 6.12 0.63 13.22
CA PRO A 145 5.34 0.04 14.31
C PRO A 145 5.97 -1.24 14.88
N ALA A 146 6.58 -2.09 14.02
CA ALA A 146 7.26 -3.30 14.49
C ALA A 146 8.43 -2.96 15.43
N ILE A 147 9.27 -1.98 15.05
CA ILE A 147 10.40 -1.51 15.87
C ILE A 147 9.89 -0.89 17.18
N ILE A 148 8.88 -0.03 17.13
CA ILE A 148 8.28 0.58 18.33
C ILE A 148 7.70 -0.49 19.26
N ALA A 149 7.05 -1.51 18.71
CA ALA A 149 6.50 -2.63 19.50
C ALA A 149 7.60 -3.50 20.16
N GLY A 150 8.88 -3.37 19.74
CA GLY A 150 10.01 -4.10 20.30
C GLY A 150 10.39 -5.35 19.51
N ASN A 151 9.98 -5.46 18.24
CA ASN A 151 10.44 -6.49 17.31
C ASN A 151 11.76 -6.08 16.65
N ALA A 152 12.48 -7.06 16.09
CA ALA A 152 13.51 -6.83 15.09
C ALA A 152 12.92 -7.04 13.70
N VAL A 153 13.51 -6.39 12.68
CA VAL A 153 12.98 -6.39 11.32
C VAL A 153 14.05 -6.78 10.31
N LEU A 154 13.75 -7.77 9.49
CA LEU A 154 14.43 -8.00 8.21
C LEU A 154 13.62 -7.31 7.13
N LEU A 155 14.20 -6.30 6.47
CA LEU A 155 13.54 -5.52 5.44
C LEU A 155 14.03 -5.95 4.06
N LYS A 156 13.16 -6.56 3.29
CA LYS A 156 13.43 -6.96 1.90
C LYS A 156 12.71 -6.02 0.93
N PRO A 157 13.42 -5.10 0.28
CA PRO A 157 12.83 -4.29 -0.79
C PRO A 157 12.55 -5.11 -2.04
N SER A 158 11.67 -4.56 -2.90
CA SER A 158 11.64 -4.95 -4.30
C SER A 158 13.03 -4.77 -4.95
N PRO A 159 13.46 -5.64 -5.87
CA PRO A 159 14.66 -5.42 -6.67
C PRO A 159 14.68 -4.07 -7.42
N GLN A 160 13.49 -3.49 -7.64
CA GLN A 160 13.34 -2.23 -8.36
C GLN A 160 13.62 -1.00 -7.46
N THR A 161 13.48 -1.12 -6.12
CA THR A 161 13.63 0.00 -5.18
C THR A 161 14.57 -0.30 -4.01
N PRO A 162 15.81 -0.79 -4.27
CA PRO A 162 16.74 -1.12 -3.19
C PRO A 162 17.14 0.10 -2.35
N LEU A 163 17.31 1.27 -3.00
CA LEU A 163 17.74 2.49 -2.32
C LEU A 163 16.72 2.97 -1.28
N ALA A 164 15.42 2.73 -1.53
CA ALA A 164 14.38 3.16 -0.59
C ALA A 164 14.50 2.47 0.78
N ALA A 165 14.70 1.15 0.80
CA ALA A 165 14.90 0.41 2.05
C ALA A 165 16.21 0.78 2.74
N GLU A 166 17.28 1.00 1.96
CA GLU A 166 18.59 1.40 2.47
C GLU A 166 18.53 2.78 3.15
N ARG A 167 17.87 3.77 2.52
CA ARG A 167 17.65 5.09 3.11
C ARG A 167 16.80 5.02 4.39
N PHE A 168 15.75 4.18 4.38
CA PHE A 168 14.87 4.01 5.53
C PHE A 168 15.63 3.40 6.73
N ALA A 169 16.39 2.33 6.50
CA ALA A 169 17.18 1.69 7.54
C ALA A 169 18.30 2.62 8.04
N LEU A 170 18.99 3.34 7.15
CA LEU A 170 20.03 4.30 7.52
C LEU A 170 19.49 5.40 8.45
N ALA A 171 18.30 5.95 8.16
CA ALA A 171 17.68 6.95 9.02
C ALA A 171 17.34 6.40 10.41
N LEU A 172 16.88 5.14 10.52
CA LEU A 172 16.65 4.48 11.81
C LEU A 172 17.93 4.26 12.60
N THR A 173 19.01 3.83 11.93
CA THR A 173 20.33 3.67 12.56
C THR A 173 20.86 5.01 13.08
N HIS A 174 20.77 6.08 12.28
CA HIS A 174 21.16 7.43 12.71
C HIS A 174 20.30 7.98 13.85
N ALA A 175 19.06 7.53 13.96
CA ALA A 175 18.17 7.88 15.07
C ALA A 175 18.53 7.16 16.38
N GLY A 176 19.37 6.12 16.33
CA GLY A 176 19.83 5.37 17.49
C GLY A 176 19.18 3.98 17.64
N VAL A 177 18.56 3.44 16.59
CA VAL A 177 18.17 2.03 16.58
C VAL A 177 19.44 1.16 16.57
N PRO A 178 19.60 0.21 17.51
CA PRO A 178 20.81 -0.60 17.61
C PRO A 178 21.02 -1.50 16.39
N ASP A 179 22.27 -1.89 16.18
CA ASP A 179 22.64 -2.84 15.13
C ASP A 179 21.82 -4.12 15.19
N ASN A 180 21.50 -4.66 14.03
CA ASN A 180 20.69 -5.88 13.82
C ASN A 180 19.22 -5.82 14.26
N VAL A 181 18.74 -4.72 14.86
CA VAL A 181 17.30 -4.52 15.09
C VAL A 181 16.57 -4.26 13.77
N ILE A 182 17.23 -3.58 12.83
CA ILE A 182 16.79 -3.50 11.43
C ILE A 182 17.94 -3.90 10.51
N GLN A 183 17.65 -4.78 9.54
CA GLN A 183 18.62 -5.17 8.53
C GLN A 183 17.95 -5.19 7.15
N VAL A 184 18.58 -4.55 6.16
CA VAL A 184 18.14 -4.63 4.76
C VAL A 184 18.75 -5.88 4.12
N VAL A 185 17.91 -6.71 3.52
CA VAL A 185 18.32 -7.96 2.88
C VAL A 185 17.85 -7.99 1.42
N HIS A 186 18.82 -8.09 0.50
CA HIS A 186 18.53 -8.27 -0.94
C HIS A 186 18.53 -9.76 -1.25
N LEU A 187 17.37 -10.31 -1.60
CA LEU A 187 17.19 -11.77 -1.71
C LEU A 187 16.64 -12.20 -3.07
N SER A 188 17.16 -13.30 -3.57
CA SER A 188 16.53 -14.03 -4.67
C SER A 188 15.20 -14.67 -4.23
N PRO A 189 14.35 -15.14 -5.15
CA PRO A 189 13.14 -15.89 -4.78
C PRO A 189 13.43 -17.09 -3.85
N SER A 190 14.48 -17.87 -4.13
CA SER A 190 14.86 -19.03 -3.30
C SER A 190 15.32 -18.64 -1.90
N LEU A 191 16.10 -17.58 -1.75
CA LEU A 191 16.51 -17.05 -0.45
C LEU A 191 15.33 -16.43 0.29
N THR A 192 14.37 -15.84 -0.43
CA THR A 192 13.12 -15.34 0.18
C THR A 192 12.31 -16.51 0.75
N SER A 193 12.18 -17.61 0.01
CA SER A 193 11.51 -18.83 0.50
C SER A 193 12.20 -19.39 1.74
N PHE A 194 13.53 -19.44 1.76
CA PHE A 194 14.32 -19.84 2.92
C PHE A 194 14.02 -18.95 4.15
N ALA A 195 14.00 -17.62 3.98
CA ALA A 195 13.71 -16.71 5.08
C ALA A 195 12.26 -16.84 5.58
N VAL A 196 11.28 -17.01 4.68
CA VAL A 196 9.86 -17.21 5.05
C VAL A 196 9.66 -18.46 5.90
N GLN A 197 10.38 -19.54 5.61
CA GLN A 197 10.30 -20.82 6.32
C GLN A 197 11.27 -20.94 7.51
N HIS A 198 12.02 -19.86 7.81
CA HIS A 198 13.03 -19.93 8.85
C HIS A 198 12.40 -19.92 10.26
N PRO A 199 12.80 -20.86 11.17
CA PRO A 199 12.15 -21.02 12.49
C PRO A 199 12.30 -19.82 13.44
N LEU A 200 13.22 -18.90 13.17
CA LEU A 200 13.40 -17.67 13.94
C LEU A 200 12.66 -16.47 13.35
N VAL A 201 11.88 -16.63 12.29
CA VAL A 201 11.00 -15.60 11.75
C VAL A 201 9.60 -15.82 12.30
N ASP A 202 9.10 -14.85 13.05
CA ASP A 202 7.83 -14.97 13.79
C ASP A 202 6.64 -14.39 13.03
N PHE A 203 6.88 -13.46 12.10
CA PHE A 203 5.83 -12.79 11.34
C PHE A 203 6.32 -12.36 9.96
N ILE A 204 5.49 -12.56 8.94
CA ILE A 204 5.71 -12.07 7.58
C ILE A 204 4.75 -10.90 7.32
N SER A 205 5.28 -9.71 7.03
CA SER A 205 4.53 -8.59 6.48
C SER A 205 4.81 -8.52 4.98
N PHE A 206 3.85 -8.86 4.16
CA PHE A 206 4.01 -8.89 2.71
C PHE A 206 3.05 -7.91 2.04
N THR A 207 3.59 -6.98 1.26
CA THR A 207 2.82 -6.16 0.32
C THR A 207 3.29 -6.42 -1.09
N GLY A 208 2.37 -6.77 -1.99
CA GLY A 208 2.69 -7.11 -3.37
C GLY A 208 1.52 -7.71 -4.13
N SER A 209 1.80 -8.51 -5.17
CA SER A 209 0.77 -9.14 -5.98
C SER A 209 0.01 -10.26 -5.25
N VAL A 210 -1.24 -10.52 -5.67
CA VAL A 210 -2.05 -11.64 -5.18
C VAL A 210 -1.32 -12.97 -5.31
N SER A 211 -0.69 -13.23 -6.46
CA SER A 211 0.08 -14.46 -6.69
C SER A 211 1.28 -14.59 -5.74
N GLY A 212 1.94 -13.45 -5.43
CA GLY A 212 2.99 -13.39 -4.41
C GLY A 212 2.45 -13.71 -3.02
N GLY A 213 1.30 -13.16 -2.65
CA GLY A 213 0.60 -13.45 -1.39
C GLY A 213 0.27 -14.93 -1.22
N HIS A 214 -0.32 -15.55 -2.25
CA HIS A 214 -0.56 -17.00 -2.25
C HIS A 214 0.72 -17.81 -2.08
N SER A 215 1.80 -17.42 -2.75
CA SER A 215 3.10 -18.09 -2.61
C SER A 215 3.64 -17.99 -1.19
N ILE A 216 3.56 -16.82 -0.55
CA ILE A 216 3.97 -16.62 0.84
C ILE A 216 3.15 -17.50 1.80
N VAL A 217 1.81 -17.51 1.66
CA VAL A 217 0.94 -18.32 2.52
C VAL A 217 1.26 -19.80 2.40
N LYS A 218 1.50 -20.29 1.17
CA LYS A 218 1.90 -21.68 0.95
C LYS A 218 3.24 -21.99 1.61
N LEU A 219 4.25 -21.15 1.44
CA LEU A 219 5.56 -21.32 2.06
C LEU A 219 5.46 -21.37 3.59
N VAL A 220 4.65 -20.50 4.20
CA VAL A 220 4.42 -20.50 5.65
C VAL A 220 3.73 -21.77 6.09
N ALA A 221 2.72 -22.26 5.37
CA ALA A 221 2.01 -23.50 5.69
C ALA A 221 2.91 -24.74 5.61
N ASP A 222 3.88 -24.74 4.68
CA ASP A 222 4.87 -25.81 4.53
C ASP A 222 6.07 -25.65 5.50
N GLY A 223 6.12 -24.57 6.28
CA GLY A 223 7.20 -24.26 7.23
C GLY A 223 7.08 -25.00 8.55
N PRO A 224 8.13 -24.94 9.41
CA PRO A 224 8.20 -25.74 10.65
C PRO A 224 7.35 -25.21 11.81
N GLY A 225 6.70 -24.04 11.67
CA GLY A 225 5.98 -23.36 12.75
C GLY A 225 4.69 -22.69 12.31
N PHE A 226 4.07 -21.98 13.26
CA PHE A 226 2.85 -21.18 13.01
C PHE A 226 3.20 -19.70 12.86
N THR A 227 4.02 -19.37 11.85
CA THR A 227 4.41 -18.00 11.54
C THR A 227 3.19 -17.17 11.14
N GLY A 228 3.02 -16.01 11.78
CA GLY A 228 1.94 -15.08 11.42
C GLY A 228 2.17 -14.44 10.05
N VAL A 229 1.08 -14.09 9.34
CA VAL A 229 1.16 -13.45 8.02
C VAL A 229 0.15 -12.32 7.92
N GLY A 230 0.64 -11.12 7.63
CA GLY A 230 -0.14 -9.97 7.15
C GLY A 230 0.09 -9.78 5.65
N LEU A 231 -0.99 -9.60 4.91
CA LEU A 231 -0.99 -9.46 3.45
C LEU A 231 -1.71 -8.18 3.05
N GLU A 232 -1.01 -7.31 2.33
CA GLU A 232 -1.58 -6.18 1.61
C GLU A 232 -1.34 -6.40 0.12
N LEU A 233 -2.41 -6.68 -0.62
CA LEU A 233 -2.31 -7.14 -2.00
C LEU A 233 -2.97 -6.14 -2.96
N GLY A 234 -3.11 -6.54 -4.22
CA GLY A 234 -3.70 -5.70 -5.26
C GLY A 234 -5.18 -5.37 -5.05
N GLY A 235 -5.67 -4.49 -5.89
CA GLY A 235 -7.05 -4.06 -5.94
C GLY A 235 -7.55 -3.93 -7.38
N LYS A 236 -8.86 -3.71 -7.53
CA LYS A 236 -9.54 -3.27 -8.75
C LYS A 236 -10.58 -2.25 -8.34
N ASP A 237 -10.11 -1.17 -7.75
CA ASP A 237 -10.95 -0.30 -6.95
C ASP A 237 -11.97 0.46 -7.78
N PRO A 238 -13.25 0.41 -7.41
CA PRO A 238 -14.32 1.10 -8.11
C PRO A 238 -14.55 2.52 -7.59
N ALA A 239 -14.93 3.41 -8.50
CA ALA A 239 -15.60 4.67 -8.18
C ALA A 239 -17.03 4.65 -8.67
N TYR A 240 -17.99 5.10 -7.85
CA TYR A 240 -19.38 5.30 -8.25
C TYR A 240 -19.76 6.77 -8.19
N VAL A 241 -20.10 7.34 -9.33
CA VAL A 241 -20.59 8.71 -9.49
C VAL A 241 -22.11 8.69 -9.54
N ARG A 242 -22.75 9.09 -8.43
CA ARG A 242 -24.20 9.13 -8.29
C ARG A 242 -24.82 10.25 -9.12
N GLY A 243 -26.11 10.15 -9.41
CA GLY A 243 -26.84 11.11 -10.23
C GLY A 243 -26.94 12.54 -9.66
N ASP A 244 -26.59 12.73 -8.39
CA ASP A 244 -26.51 14.02 -7.71
C ASP A 244 -25.09 14.53 -7.47
N ALA A 245 -24.08 13.86 -8.02
CA ALA A 245 -22.68 14.26 -7.85
C ALA A 245 -22.37 15.62 -8.47
N ILE A 246 -21.51 16.40 -7.80
CA ILE A 246 -21.03 17.68 -8.31
C ILE A 246 -19.90 17.41 -9.31
N LEU A 247 -20.23 17.36 -10.61
CA LEU A 247 -19.30 16.92 -11.66
C LEU A 247 -17.98 17.69 -11.67
N GLY A 248 -18.01 19.01 -11.50
CA GLY A 248 -16.80 19.83 -11.50
C GLY A 248 -15.82 19.43 -10.41
N TYR A 249 -16.33 19.16 -9.20
CA TYR A 249 -15.55 18.66 -8.08
C TYR A 249 -15.07 17.22 -8.35
N THR A 250 -15.98 16.35 -8.75
CA THR A 250 -15.69 14.92 -9.01
C THR A 250 -14.57 14.74 -10.05
N ILE A 251 -14.59 15.50 -11.14
CA ILE A 251 -13.55 15.48 -12.17
C ILE A 251 -12.23 16.02 -11.62
N ALA A 252 -12.28 17.13 -10.86
CA ALA A 252 -11.07 17.71 -10.26
C ALA A 252 -10.35 16.73 -9.32
N GLU A 253 -11.10 15.94 -8.56
CA GLU A 253 -10.56 14.97 -7.61
C GLU A 253 -10.15 13.65 -8.28
N LEU A 254 -10.98 13.11 -9.20
CA LEU A 254 -10.73 11.81 -9.82
C LEU A 254 -9.63 11.82 -10.88
N VAL A 255 -9.44 12.93 -11.60
CA VAL A 255 -8.57 12.91 -12.79
C VAL A 255 -7.68 14.16 -12.96
N ASP A 256 -8.08 15.35 -12.51
CA ASP A 256 -7.29 16.58 -12.70
C ASP A 256 -6.07 16.68 -11.75
N GLY A 257 -6.07 15.90 -10.68
CA GLY A 257 -4.95 15.83 -9.75
C GLY A 257 -4.79 17.07 -8.87
N ARG A 258 -5.81 17.92 -8.73
CA ARG A 258 -5.77 19.12 -7.87
C ARG A 258 -5.46 18.78 -6.42
N CYS A 259 -5.94 17.63 -5.94
CA CYS A 259 -5.60 17.10 -4.62
C CYS A 259 -4.34 16.22 -4.60
N LYS A 260 -3.57 16.16 -5.69
CA LYS A 260 -2.30 15.43 -5.84
C LYS A 260 -2.42 13.91 -5.83
N ILE A 261 -3.62 13.36 -5.84
CA ILE A 261 -3.91 11.92 -5.91
C ILE A 261 -5.12 11.76 -6.82
N TRP A 262 -4.97 11.00 -7.91
CA TRP A 262 -5.99 10.77 -8.93
C TRP A 262 -5.80 9.41 -9.61
N ALA A 263 -6.77 8.97 -10.40
CA ALA A 263 -6.77 7.64 -11.02
C ALA A 263 -5.45 7.28 -11.76
N PHE A 264 -4.75 8.27 -12.33
CA PHE A 264 -3.48 8.05 -13.04
C PHE A 264 -2.25 8.53 -12.28
N PHE A 265 -2.36 8.85 -10.99
CA PHE A 265 -1.20 9.15 -10.15
C PHE A 265 -0.18 8.00 -10.21
N ASN A 266 1.12 8.32 -10.26
CA ASN A 266 2.17 7.31 -10.45
C ASN A 266 1.92 6.41 -11.68
N SER A 267 1.31 6.97 -12.74
CA SER A 267 0.89 6.24 -13.96
C SER A 267 -0.09 5.09 -13.67
N GLY A 268 -0.98 5.26 -12.69
CA GLY A 268 -1.95 4.24 -12.28
C GLY A 268 -1.35 3.07 -11.51
N GLN A 269 -0.10 3.16 -11.07
CA GLN A 269 0.61 2.08 -10.37
C GLN A 269 0.40 2.18 -8.85
N SER A 270 -0.86 2.14 -8.41
CA SER A 270 -1.29 2.10 -7.01
C SER A 270 -2.21 0.92 -6.79
N CYS A 271 -2.06 0.23 -5.64
CA CYS A 271 -2.94 -0.89 -5.27
C CYS A 271 -4.39 -0.46 -5.03
N CYS A 272 -4.62 0.82 -4.73
CA CYS A 272 -5.94 1.43 -4.54
C CYS A 272 -6.26 2.51 -5.61
N ALA A 273 -5.59 2.46 -6.78
CA ALA A 273 -5.98 3.28 -7.92
C ALA A 273 -7.41 2.96 -8.38
N VAL A 274 -8.16 4.00 -8.71
CA VAL A 274 -9.48 3.81 -9.34
C VAL A 274 -9.27 3.28 -10.75
N GLU A 275 -9.65 2.03 -10.97
CA GLU A 275 -9.51 1.36 -12.27
C GLU A 275 -10.86 1.08 -12.96
N ARG A 276 -11.99 1.18 -12.21
CA ARG A 276 -13.35 1.00 -12.69
C ARG A 276 -14.21 2.17 -12.23
N ILE A 277 -14.89 2.83 -13.17
CA ILE A 277 -15.77 3.95 -12.85
C ILE A 277 -17.19 3.62 -13.30
N TYR A 278 -18.14 3.66 -12.37
CA TYR A 278 -19.56 3.52 -12.63
C TYR A 278 -20.20 4.89 -12.53
N VAL A 279 -20.92 5.30 -13.56
CA VAL A 279 -21.52 6.64 -13.60
C VAL A 279 -23.03 6.49 -13.83
N HIS A 280 -23.80 7.14 -12.97
CA HIS A 280 -25.26 7.19 -13.13
C HIS A 280 -25.64 7.76 -14.50
N GLU A 281 -26.61 7.17 -15.15
CA GLU A 281 -26.98 7.47 -16.54
C GLU A 281 -27.26 8.95 -16.80
N SER A 282 -27.80 9.67 -15.81
CA SER A 282 -28.10 11.12 -15.92
C SER A 282 -26.86 12.00 -16.08
N LEU A 283 -25.69 11.54 -15.65
CA LEU A 283 -24.44 12.30 -15.70
C LEU A 283 -23.40 11.68 -16.64
N TYR A 284 -23.69 10.52 -17.20
CA TYR A 284 -22.70 9.69 -17.89
C TYR A 284 -22.00 10.39 -19.05
N ASP A 285 -22.76 10.95 -19.97
CA ASP A 285 -22.20 11.52 -21.20
C ASP A 285 -21.35 12.78 -20.89
N GLU A 286 -21.82 13.63 -19.98
CA GLU A 286 -21.09 14.81 -19.54
C GLU A 286 -19.83 14.44 -18.74
N PHE A 287 -19.94 13.43 -17.86
CA PHE A 287 -18.79 12.94 -17.09
C PHE A 287 -17.69 12.40 -18.01
N VAL A 288 -18.04 11.51 -18.94
CA VAL A 288 -17.08 10.91 -19.89
C VAL A 288 -16.38 12.00 -20.70
N GLN A 289 -17.13 12.98 -21.23
CA GLN A 289 -16.54 14.06 -22.01
C GLN A 289 -15.51 14.87 -21.18
N LYS A 290 -15.91 15.32 -19.99
CA LYS A 290 -15.03 16.10 -19.11
C LYS A 290 -13.80 15.30 -18.65
N PHE A 291 -13.97 14.02 -18.33
CA PHE A 291 -12.88 13.13 -17.94
C PHE A 291 -11.84 12.98 -19.05
N VAL A 292 -12.29 12.71 -20.26
CA VAL A 292 -11.45 12.57 -21.45
C VAL A 292 -10.72 13.86 -21.76
N ASP A 293 -11.39 15.02 -21.66
CA ASP A 293 -10.77 16.32 -21.92
C ASP A 293 -9.59 16.59 -20.96
N VAL A 294 -9.72 16.22 -19.68
CA VAL A 294 -8.61 16.32 -18.72
C VAL A 294 -7.47 15.36 -19.07
N VAL A 295 -7.77 14.09 -19.36
CA VAL A 295 -6.74 13.08 -19.69
C VAL A 295 -5.92 13.52 -20.91
N LYS A 296 -6.53 14.14 -21.90
CA LYS A 296 -5.83 14.66 -23.08
C LYS A 296 -4.81 15.77 -22.75
N THR A 297 -4.91 16.40 -21.58
CA THR A 297 -3.96 17.46 -21.17
C THR A 297 -2.68 16.93 -20.52
N TYR A 298 -2.62 15.63 -20.25
CA TYR A 298 -1.46 15.04 -19.57
C TYR A 298 -0.19 15.15 -20.42
N LYS A 299 0.94 15.26 -19.73
CA LYS A 299 2.27 15.33 -20.33
C LYS A 299 3.02 14.06 -19.97
N LEU A 300 2.94 13.07 -20.87
CA LEU A 300 3.71 11.83 -20.79
C LEU A 300 5.14 12.09 -21.24
N GLY A 301 6.13 11.85 -20.37
CA GLY A 301 7.50 12.18 -20.72
C GLY A 301 8.55 11.72 -19.72
N ASP A 302 9.75 12.31 -19.84
CA ASP A 302 10.88 12.08 -18.93
C ASP A 302 10.46 12.42 -17.48
N PRO A 303 10.47 11.44 -16.56
CA PRO A 303 9.97 11.64 -15.22
C PRO A 303 10.85 12.58 -14.37
N THR A 304 12.08 12.87 -14.81
CA THR A 304 12.98 13.82 -14.12
C THR A 304 12.67 15.27 -14.43
N LYS A 305 11.77 15.54 -15.37
CA LYS A 305 11.36 16.89 -15.77
C LYS A 305 10.16 17.36 -14.94
N SER A 306 10.20 18.60 -14.48
CA SER A 306 9.17 19.19 -13.62
C SER A 306 7.80 19.31 -14.27
N GLU A 307 7.76 19.48 -15.59
CA GLU A 307 6.55 19.60 -16.40
C GLU A 307 5.86 18.27 -16.69
N THR A 308 6.55 17.15 -16.49
CA THR A 308 5.99 15.80 -16.65
C THR A 308 5.03 15.49 -15.51
N ASN A 309 3.81 15.09 -15.85
CA ASN A 309 2.82 14.63 -14.86
C ASN A 309 2.42 13.16 -15.03
N LEU A 310 2.82 12.52 -16.14
CA LEU A 310 2.68 11.10 -16.38
C LEU A 310 4.04 10.53 -16.83
N GLY A 311 4.59 9.60 -16.07
CA GLY A 311 5.87 8.96 -16.36
C GLY A 311 5.73 7.59 -17.05
N PRO A 312 6.83 6.88 -17.32
CA PRO A 312 6.77 5.49 -17.73
C PRO A 312 6.24 4.60 -16.61
N VAL A 313 5.68 3.45 -16.95
CA VAL A 313 5.45 2.39 -15.98
C VAL A 313 6.77 1.70 -15.63
N VAL A 314 6.78 0.90 -14.57
CA VAL A 314 8.02 0.38 -13.95
C VAL A 314 8.91 -0.44 -14.87
N SER A 315 8.38 -1.06 -15.93
CA SER A 315 9.14 -1.89 -16.84
C SER A 315 8.47 -2.02 -18.21
N VAL A 316 9.27 -2.39 -19.22
CA VAL A 316 8.74 -2.73 -20.55
C VAL A 316 7.75 -3.90 -20.47
N ALA A 317 8.02 -4.91 -19.65
CA ALA A 317 7.12 -6.05 -19.48
C ALA A 317 5.76 -5.62 -18.91
N SER A 318 5.74 -4.69 -17.93
CA SER A 318 4.49 -4.10 -17.42
C SER A 318 3.75 -3.32 -18.51
N ALA A 319 4.46 -2.52 -19.29
CA ALA A 319 3.87 -1.77 -20.41
C ALA A 319 3.20 -2.69 -21.44
N GLU A 320 3.88 -3.77 -21.86
CA GLU A 320 3.32 -4.73 -22.82
C GLU A 320 2.10 -5.46 -22.28
N ARG A 321 2.10 -5.84 -20.99
CA ARG A 321 0.92 -6.43 -20.34
C ARG A 321 -0.28 -5.48 -20.35
N ILE A 322 -0.05 -4.19 -20.03
CA ILE A 322 -1.13 -3.17 -20.02
C ILE A 322 -1.65 -2.95 -21.43
N ARG A 323 -0.78 -2.80 -22.45
CA ARG A 323 -1.17 -2.66 -23.85
C ARG A 323 -2.00 -3.85 -24.34
N LYS A 324 -1.58 -5.07 -23.97
CA LYS A 324 -2.33 -6.28 -24.30
C LYS A 324 -3.73 -6.26 -23.69
N GLN A 325 -3.87 -5.91 -22.41
CA GLN A 325 -5.18 -5.85 -21.74
C GLN A 325 -6.11 -4.83 -22.42
N VAL A 326 -5.59 -3.67 -22.83
CA VAL A 326 -6.33 -2.66 -23.59
C VAL A 326 -6.75 -3.20 -24.97
N ALA A 327 -5.83 -3.84 -25.70
CA ALA A 327 -6.11 -4.41 -27.02
C ALA A 327 -7.16 -5.53 -26.96
N ASP A 328 -7.08 -6.39 -25.93
CA ASP A 328 -8.06 -7.46 -25.70
C ASP A 328 -9.45 -6.87 -25.40
N ALA A 329 -9.53 -5.81 -24.59
CA ALA A 329 -10.79 -5.11 -24.31
C ALA A 329 -11.41 -4.47 -25.57
N ILE A 330 -10.59 -3.81 -26.41
CA ILE A 330 -11.04 -3.23 -27.68
C ILE A 330 -11.54 -4.34 -28.61
N SER A 331 -10.84 -5.45 -28.69
CA SER A 331 -11.26 -6.62 -29.50
C SER A 331 -12.56 -7.22 -29.01
N ALA A 332 -12.87 -7.10 -27.72
CA ALA A 332 -14.13 -7.51 -27.11
C ALA A 332 -15.25 -6.46 -27.20
N GLY A 333 -15.02 -5.32 -27.87
CA GLY A 333 -16.02 -4.29 -28.14
C GLY A 333 -15.92 -3.02 -27.31
N ALA A 334 -14.92 -2.89 -26.43
CA ALA A 334 -14.64 -1.64 -25.74
C ALA A 334 -14.22 -0.55 -26.75
N LYS A 335 -14.62 0.69 -26.48
CA LYS A 335 -14.27 1.84 -27.32
C LYS A 335 -13.22 2.70 -26.61
N PRO A 336 -12.00 2.83 -27.16
CA PRO A 336 -11.00 3.74 -26.64
C PRO A 336 -11.36 5.20 -27.00
N LEU A 337 -11.11 6.13 -26.06
CA LEU A 337 -11.46 7.54 -26.24
C LEU A 337 -10.23 8.46 -26.32
N ILE A 338 -9.04 7.95 -26.02
CA ILE A 338 -7.81 8.71 -26.14
C ILE A 338 -7.10 8.27 -27.41
N PRO A 339 -6.83 9.19 -28.38
CA PRO A 339 -6.10 8.86 -29.59
C PRO A 339 -4.66 8.40 -29.30
N GLU A 340 -4.21 7.34 -29.96
CA GLU A 340 -2.87 6.77 -29.75
C GLU A 340 -1.73 7.74 -30.14
N ASP A 341 -1.95 8.54 -31.18
CA ASP A 341 -0.99 9.52 -31.69
C ASP A 341 -0.78 10.73 -30.79
N LEU A 342 -1.69 10.97 -29.84
CA LEU A 342 -1.58 12.09 -28.90
C LEU A 342 -0.35 11.97 -27.99
N PHE A 343 0.08 10.74 -27.72
CA PHE A 343 1.22 10.44 -26.83
C PHE A 343 2.34 9.72 -27.59
N SER A 344 2.99 10.39 -28.49
CA SER A 344 3.95 9.84 -29.46
C SER A 344 5.14 9.10 -28.86
N ILE A 345 5.47 9.30 -27.57
CA ILE A 345 6.53 8.57 -26.85
C ILE A 345 6.09 7.15 -26.41
N ALA A 346 4.78 6.86 -26.39
CA ALA A 346 4.21 5.59 -25.95
C ALA A 346 4.28 4.52 -27.07
N ILE A 347 5.47 4.22 -27.54
CA ILE A 347 5.71 3.23 -28.59
C ILE A 347 5.96 1.82 -28.04
N PRO A 348 5.71 0.75 -28.82
CA PRO A 348 6.04 -0.63 -28.44
C PRO A 348 7.48 -0.78 -27.97
N TYR A 349 7.72 -1.76 -27.09
CA TYR A 349 9.02 -2.07 -26.51
C TYR A 349 9.64 -0.96 -25.64
N THR A 350 8.84 0.02 -25.23
CA THR A 350 9.22 1.01 -24.22
C THR A 350 8.36 0.86 -22.96
N ALA A 351 8.82 1.42 -21.85
CA ALA A 351 8.05 1.46 -20.61
C ALA A 351 6.95 2.54 -20.61
N TYR A 352 6.78 3.28 -21.69
CA TYR A 352 5.76 4.33 -21.80
C TYR A 352 4.43 3.76 -22.29
N VAL A 353 3.36 4.00 -21.55
CA VAL A 353 1.99 3.63 -21.90
C VAL A 353 1.15 4.90 -22.03
N ALA A 354 0.49 5.09 -23.16
CA ALA A 354 -0.48 6.16 -23.31
C ALA A 354 -1.65 5.96 -22.34
N PRO A 355 -2.09 7.01 -21.62
CA PRO A 355 -3.28 6.89 -20.79
C PRO A 355 -4.49 6.53 -21.66
N GLN A 356 -5.38 5.67 -21.15
CA GLN A 356 -6.55 5.25 -21.89
C GLN A 356 -7.83 5.27 -21.06
N VAL A 357 -8.89 5.74 -21.67
CA VAL A 357 -10.26 5.73 -21.16
C VAL A 357 -11.08 4.85 -22.07
N LEU A 358 -11.66 3.80 -21.50
CA LEU A 358 -12.46 2.81 -22.23
C LEU A 358 -13.94 2.94 -21.85
N ILE A 359 -14.83 3.03 -22.83
CA ILE A 359 -16.28 2.90 -22.68
C ILE A 359 -16.80 1.66 -23.38
N ASN A 360 -18.10 1.36 -23.25
CA ASN A 360 -18.70 0.10 -23.71
C ASN A 360 -18.01 -1.12 -23.08
N VAL A 361 -17.50 -0.96 -21.87
CA VAL A 361 -16.88 -2.03 -21.08
C VAL A 361 -17.92 -2.77 -20.24
N ASN A 362 -17.61 -4.01 -19.91
CA ASN A 362 -18.42 -4.84 -19.01
C ASN A 362 -17.55 -5.88 -18.31
N HIS A 363 -18.11 -6.60 -17.36
CA HIS A 363 -17.40 -7.56 -16.52
C HIS A 363 -17.01 -8.89 -17.22
N SER A 364 -17.25 -9.04 -18.52
CA SER A 364 -16.62 -10.13 -19.30
C SER A 364 -15.22 -9.78 -19.80
N MET A 365 -14.81 -8.53 -19.66
CA MET A 365 -13.52 -8.00 -20.11
C MET A 365 -12.52 -7.96 -18.94
N ASP A 366 -11.30 -8.46 -19.15
CA ASP A 366 -10.24 -8.48 -18.11
C ASP A 366 -9.92 -7.09 -17.57
N VAL A 367 -10.03 -6.05 -18.41
CA VAL A 367 -9.83 -4.65 -18.00
C VAL A 367 -10.82 -4.19 -16.91
N MET A 368 -11.92 -4.90 -16.69
CA MET A 368 -12.88 -4.62 -15.62
C MET A 368 -12.77 -5.58 -14.43
N LYS A 369 -11.98 -6.65 -14.54
CA LYS A 369 -11.82 -7.68 -13.50
C LYS A 369 -10.43 -7.76 -12.93
N ASP A 370 -9.42 -7.77 -13.80
CA ASP A 370 -8.03 -7.96 -13.41
C ASP A 370 -7.35 -6.62 -13.18
N GLU A 371 -6.53 -6.54 -12.14
CA GLU A 371 -5.72 -5.36 -11.83
C GLU A 371 -4.85 -4.95 -13.01
N THR A 372 -5.05 -3.74 -13.52
CA THR A 372 -4.28 -3.19 -14.64
C THR A 372 -2.93 -2.68 -14.19
N PHE A 373 -2.88 -2.00 -13.05
CA PHE A 373 -1.68 -1.37 -12.50
C PHE A 373 -0.97 -0.47 -13.52
N GLY A 374 -1.78 0.37 -14.18
CA GLY A 374 -1.38 1.23 -15.28
C GLY A 374 -2.39 2.34 -15.55
N PRO A 375 -2.08 3.29 -16.47
CA PRO A 375 -2.91 4.48 -16.70
C PRO A 375 -4.13 4.14 -17.59
N VAL A 376 -4.99 3.25 -17.14
CA VAL A 376 -6.18 2.78 -17.88
C VAL A 376 -7.37 2.72 -16.95
N VAL A 377 -8.50 3.25 -17.38
CA VAL A 377 -9.79 3.13 -16.67
C VAL A 377 -10.89 2.68 -17.60
N GLY A 378 -11.79 1.84 -17.08
CA GLY A 378 -13.06 1.50 -17.73
C GLY A 378 -14.20 2.30 -17.13
N ILE A 379 -15.03 2.95 -17.94
CA ILE A 379 -16.21 3.72 -17.50
C ILE A 379 -17.48 3.04 -17.99
N GLN A 380 -18.33 2.64 -17.05
CA GLN A 380 -19.60 1.95 -17.32
C GLN A 380 -20.78 2.78 -16.81
N ARG A 381 -21.84 2.86 -17.62
CA ARG A 381 -23.11 3.48 -17.27
C ARG A 381 -23.90 2.57 -16.33
N VAL A 382 -24.56 3.14 -15.32
CA VAL A 382 -25.47 2.45 -14.41
C VAL A 382 -26.75 3.26 -14.22
N SER A 383 -27.85 2.56 -13.89
CA SER A 383 -29.19 3.16 -13.76
C SER A 383 -29.60 3.42 -12.30
N SER A 384 -28.92 2.79 -11.32
CA SER A 384 -29.28 2.89 -9.91
C SER A 384 -28.11 2.60 -8.96
N ASP A 385 -28.28 2.94 -7.67
CA ASP A 385 -27.35 2.59 -6.60
C ASP A 385 -27.18 1.06 -6.48
N GLU A 386 -28.27 0.28 -6.61
CA GLU A 386 -28.26 -1.19 -6.52
C GLU A 386 -27.44 -1.84 -7.63
N GLU A 387 -27.56 -1.34 -8.85
CA GLU A 387 -26.75 -1.81 -9.98
C GLU A 387 -25.28 -1.50 -9.74
N ALA A 388 -24.96 -0.28 -9.30
CA ALA A 388 -23.60 0.11 -9.00
C ALA A 388 -23.00 -0.77 -7.91
N ILE A 389 -23.69 -0.99 -6.79
CA ILE A 389 -23.25 -1.85 -5.68
C ILE A 389 -22.97 -3.27 -6.18
N LYS A 390 -23.88 -3.84 -6.96
CA LYS A 390 -23.70 -5.18 -7.53
C LYS A 390 -22.44 -5.29 -8.37
N LEU A 391 -22.20 -4.31 -9.25
CA LEU A 391 -21.01 -4.28 -10.11
C LEU A 391 -19.73 -4.00 -9.32
N MET A 392 -19.78 -3.13 -8.33
CA MET A 392 -18.62 -2.84 -7.45
C MET A 392 -18.18 -4.08 -6.70
N ASN A 393 -19.12 -4.89 -6.20
CA ASN A 393 -18.83 -6.12 -5.46
C ASN A 393 -18.48 -7.31 -6.38
N ASP A 394 -18.79 -7.26 -7.69
CA ASP A 394 -18.43 -8.30 -8.66
C ASP A 394 -16.92 -8.22 -9.01
N SER A 395 -16.11 -8.57 -8.05
CA SER A 395 -14.65 -8.54 -8.12
C SER A 395 -14.06 -9.53 -7.13
N PRO A 396 -12.95 -10.20 -7.46
CA PRO A 396 -12.18 -10.97 -6.47
C PRO A 396 -11.48 -10.09 -5.45
N TYR A 397 -11.37 -8.78 -5.70
CA TYR A 397 -10.73 -7.80 -4.84
C TYR A 397 -11.72 -7.07 -3.94
N GLY A 398 -11.20 -6.45 -2.90
CA GLY A 398 -11.94 -5.59 -1.99
C GLY A 398 -11.01 -4.73 -1.15
N LEU A 399 -10.23 -3.83 -1.80
CA LEU A 399 -9.30 -2.94 -1.08
C LEU A 399 -9.98 -1.63 -0.72
N THR A 400 -10.33 -0.81 -1.72
CA THR A 400 -11.10 0.42 -1.49
C THR A 400 -12.26 0.57 -2.47
N ALA A 401 -13.17 1.50 -2.13
CA ALA A 401 -14.21 1.98 -3.03
C ALA A 401 -14.45 3.47 -2.79
N SER A 402 -14.90 4.20 -3.81
CA SER A 402 -15.24 5.61 -3.67
C SER A 402 -16.62 5.92 -4.21
N ILE A 403 -17.36 6.75 -3.47
CA ILE A 403 -18.72 7.20 -3.81
C ILE A 403 -18.70 8.71 -3.93
N TRP A 404 -19.23 9.21 -5.04
CA TRP A 404 -19.26 10.64 -5.37
C TRP A 404 -20.71 11.12 -5.40
N THR A 405 -21.06 12.07 -4.54
CA THR A 405 -22.44 12.54 -4.33
C THR A 405 -22.44 13.94 -3.69
N ASN A 406 -23.54 14.66 -3.76
CA ASN A 406 -23.68 16.00 -3.18
C ASN A 406 -24.06 15.93 -1.68
N ALA A 407 -23.15 15.42 -0.85
CA ALA A 407 -23.40 15.29 0.59
C ALA A 407 -23.34 16.63 1.34
N GLU A 408 -22.74 17.67 0.77
CA GLU A 408 -22.65 18.98 1.40
C GLU A 408 -24.01 19.71 1.42
N GLU A 409 -24.73 19.66 0.32
CA GLU A 409 -26.01 20.38 0.17
C GLU A 409 -27.24 19.50 0.43
N ASN A 410 -27.09 18.18 0.38
CA ASN A 410 -28.19 17.24 0.50
C ASN A 410 -27.94 16.15 1.58
N PRO A 411 -28.55 16.26 2.77
CA PRO A 411 -28.40 15.25 3.83
C PRO A 411 -28.85 13.84 3.44
N GLU A 412 -29.76 13.68 2.46
CA GLU A 412 -30.16 12.36 1.98
C GLU A 412 -29.04 11.66 1.20
N SER A 413 -28.14 12.42 0.63
CA SER A 413 -26.94 11.89 -0.06
C SER A 413 -25.94 11.24 0.91
N GLU A 414 -25.75 11.81 2.11
CA GLU A 414 -24.97 11.19 3.17
C GLU A 414 -25.63 9.89 3.67
N LYS A 415 -26.94 9.88 3.86
CA LYS A 415 -27.67 8.66 4.22
C LYS A 415 -27.58 7.58 3.13
N ALA A 416 -27.65 7.99 1.86
CA ALA A 416 -27.46 7.07 0.74
C ALA A 416 -26.03 6.50 0.75
N PHE A 417 -25.04 7.32 0.97
CA PHE A 417 -23.65 6.87 1.12
C PHE A 417 -23.51 5.80 2.22
N LEU A 418 -24.05 6.04 3.42
CA LEU A 418 -24.00 5.08 4.53
C LEU A 418 -24.69 3.75 4.18
N ARG A 419 -25.85 3.80 3.49
CA ARG A 419 -26.53 2.57 3.00
C ARG A 419 -25.68 1.79 1.98
N ILE A 420 -24.90 2.50 1.15
CA ILE A 420 -24.00 1.88 0.19
C ILE A 420 -22.79 1.27 0.93
N VAL A 421 -22.21 1.98 1.88
CA VAL A 421 -21.10 1.47 2.72
C VAL A 421 -21.43 0.13 3.34
N ASP A 422 -22.64 -0.02 3.91
CA ASP A 422 -23.08 -1.27 4.57
C ASP A 422 -23.19 -2.47 3.60
N GLN A 423 -23.20 -2.24 2.29
CA GLN A 423 -23.36 -3.27 1.28
C GLN A 423 -22.08 -3.55 0.47
N LEU A 424 -21.04 -2.69 0.61
CA LEU A 424 -19.79 -2.87 -0.12
C LEU A 424 -18.83 -3.81 0.61
N GLU A 425 -18.22 -4.70 -0.16
CA GLU A 425 -17.26 -5.68 0.32
C GLU A 425 -15.82 -5.18 0.11
N THR A 426 -15.45 -4.10 0.83
CA THR A 426 -14.13 -3.48 0.75
C THR A 426 -13.59 -3.12 2.15
N GLY A 427 -12.28 -2.97 2.25
CA GLY A 427 -11.64 -2.56 3.50
C GLY A 427 -11.86 -1.08 3.83
N THR A 428 -11.94 -0.21 2.83
CA THR A 428 -12.16 1.23 2.97
C THR A 428 -13.18 1.74 1.96
N VAL A 429 -14.10 2.62 2.39
CA VAL A 429 -15.02 3.33 1.50
C VAL A 429 -14.86 4.83 1.69
N PHE A 430 -14.63 5.54 0.60
CA PHE A 430 -14.46 6.99 0.60
C PHE A 430 -15.74 7.70 0.13
N LEU A 431 -16.04 8.83 0.76
CA LEU A 431 -17.01 9.80 0.26
C LEU A 431 -16.25 10.96 -0.39
N ASN A 432 -16.54 11.23 -1.68
CA ASN A 432 -15.98 12.37 -2.43
C ASN A 432 -14.45 12.45 -2.41
N ARG A 433 -13.79 11.31 -2.37
CA ARG A 433 -12.34 11.14 -2.36
C ARG A 433 -11.97 9.74 -2.86
N CYS A 434 -10.71 9.52 -3.26
CA CYS A 434 -10.16 8.21 -3.62
C CYS A 434 -8.65 8.15 -3.31
N ASP A 435 -8.08 6.94 -3.36
CA ASP A 435 -6.63 6.64 -3.31
C ASP A 435 -5.88 7.40 -2.19
N TYR A 436 -6.43 7.40 -0.98
CA TYR A 436 -5.82 8.06 0.18
C TYR A 436 -5.90 7.19 1.43
N LEU A 437 -4.77 6.99 2.10
CA LEU A 437 -4.70 6.25 3.36
C LEU A 437 -4.52 7.24 4.51
N ASP A 438 -5.58 7.43 5.30
CA ASP A 438 -5.50 8.17 6.56
C ASP A 438 -4.88 7.27 7.63
N PRO A 439 -3.76 7.67 8.27
CA PRO A 439 -3.11 6.84 9.27
C PRO A 439 -3.94 6.62 10.55
N ALA A 440 -4.99 7.40 10.78
CA ALA A 440 -5.92 7.21 11.90
C ALA A 440 -6.92 6.07 11.65
N LEU A 441 -7.12 5.70 10.39
CA LEU A 441 -8.05 4.64 10.00
C LEU A 441 -7.30 3.31 9.79
N ALA A 442 -8.00 2.22 10.04
CA ALA A 442 -7.48 0.88 9.79
C ALA A 442 -7.33 0.65 8.29
N TRP A 443 -6.13 0.27 7.85
CA TRP A 443 -5.88 -0.13 6.47
C TRP A 443 -5.91 -1.65 6.38
N THR A 444 -6.87 -2.16 5.62
CA THR A 444 -7.09 -3.60 5.46
C THR A 444 -7.71 -3.88 4.09
N GLY A 445 -7.48 -5.06 3.55
CA GLY A 445 -8.18 -5.59 2.39
C GLY A 445 -9.07 -6.77 2.77
N VAL A 446 -10.09 -7.02 1.97
CA VAL A 446 -10.91 -8.24 2.03
C VAL A 446 -10.76 -9.03 0.72
N LYS A 447 -11.27 -10.24 0.66
CA LYS A 447 -11.12 -11.13 -0.50
C LYS A 447 -9.63 -11.28 -0.87
N ASP A 448 -9.29 -11.23 -2.15
CA ASP A 448 -7.90 -11.33 -2.64
C ASP A 448 -7.06 -10.07 -2.45
N SER A 449 -7.64 -8.98 -1.90
CA SER A 449 -6.86 -7.79 -1.52
C SER A 449 -6.07 -7.97 -0.23
N GLY A 450 -6.27 -9.06 0.50
CA GLY A 450 -5.39 -9.45 1.59
C GLY A 450 -6.07 -9.75 2.92
N ARG A 451 -5.27 -9.71 3.98
CA ARG A 451 -5.71 -9.94 5.36
C ARG A 451 -4.75 -9.29 6.35
N GLY A 452 -5.24 -8.99 7.54
CA GLY A 452 -4.52 -8.24 8.55
C GLY A 452 -4.85 -6.77 8.49
N VAL A 453 -4.28 -5.99 9.39
CA VAL A 453 -4.55 -4.56 9.53
C VAL A 453 -3.25 -3.80 9.73
N SER A 454 -3.01 -2.77 8.97
CA SER A 454 -1.97 -1.78 9.25
C SER A 454 -2.58 -0.41 9.51
N LEU A 455 -1.76 0.53 9.96
CA LEU A 455 -2.19 1.87 10.40
C LEU A 455 -3.18 1.83 11.57
N SER A 456 -3.64 2.99 12.02
CA SER A 456 -4.40 3.19 13.26
C SER A 456 -3.74 2.49 14.47
N LYS A 457 -4.41 2.47 15.60
CA LYS A 457 -3.95 1.67 16.76
C LYS A 457 -4.01 0.15 16.51
N PHE A 458 -4.88 -0.30 15.59
CA PHE A 458 -5.00 -1.72 15.23
C PHE A 458 -3.78 -2.25 14.47
N GLY A 459 -2.99 -1.38 13.80
CA GLY A 459 -1.74 -1.78 13.16
C GLY A 459 -0.71 -2.39 14.12
N TYR A 460 -0.80 -2.10 15.42
CA TYR A 460 0.03 -2.73 16.45
C TYR A 460 -0.46 -4.14 16.85
N ASP A 461 -1.72 -4.46 16.61
CA ASP A 461 -2.31 -5.75 17.04
C ASP A 461 -1.64 -6.94 16.32
N GLN A 462 -1.38 -6.82 15.02
CA GLN A 462 -0.70 -7.89 14.28
C GLN A 462 0.81 -8.00 14.55
N LEU A 463 1.41 -7.00 15.18
CA LEU A 463 2.84 -6.94 15.52
C LEU A 463 3.13 -7.28 16.98
N THR A 464 2.11 -7.64 17.74
CA THR A 464 2.18 -8.04 19.14
C THR A 464 1.33 -9.27 19.40
N ARG A 465 1.64 -9.99 20.48
CA ARG A 465 0.80 -11.07 20.99
C ARG A 465 0.30 -10.76 22.39
N ALA A 466 -0.92 -11.19 22.69
CA ALA A 466 -1.49 -11.08 24.01
C ALA A 466 -0.81 -12.08 24.98
N LYS A 467 -0.36 -11.61 26.14
CA LYS A 467 0.15 -12.44 27.24
C LYS A 467 -0.68 -12.17 28.49
N SER A 468 -1.49 -13.10 28.90
CA SER A 468 -2.28 -12.99 30.14
C SER A 468 -1.38 -13.11 31.37
N VAL A 469 -1.54 -12.16 32.29
CA VAL A 469 -0.87 -12.17 33.60
C VAL A 469 -1.93 -12.36 34.68
N TYR A 470 -1.79 -13.41 35.47
CA TYR A 470 -2.70 -13.78 36.53
C TYR A 470 -1.89 -14.01 37.83
N MET A 471 -2.01 -13.06 38.76
CA MET A 471 -1.26 -13.09 40.03
C MET A 471 -2.25 -13.27 41.20
N LYS A 472 -2.05 -14.29 42.01
CA LYS A 472 -2.69 -14.42 43.33
C LYS A 472 -1.83 -13.68 44.35
N ILE A 473 -2.33 -12.58 44.86
CA ILE A 473 -1.61 -11.67 45.77
C ILE A 473 -1.82 -12.12 47.25
N ARG A 474 -3.07 -12.51 47.61
CA ARG A 474 -3.36 -13.07 48.93
C ARG A 474 -3.15 -14.58 48.89
N THR A 475 -2.28 -15.04 49.78
CA THR A 475 -1.96 -16.48 49.95
C THR A 475 -2.40 -17.01 51.31
N SER A 476 -2.84 -16.14 52.26
CA SER A 476 -3.37 -16.54 53.55
C SER A 476 -4.78 -17.08 53.45
N THR A 477 -5.06 -18.17 54.10
CA THR A 477 -6.35 -18.86 54.26
C THR A 477 -7.11 -18.30 55.46
N THR A 478 -7.27 -16.98 55.60
CA THR A 478 -8.15 -16.39 56.63
C THR A 478 -9.41 -15.85 56.01
#